data_58cd7a002db1837766ce5e72795ea8d5
#
_entry.id   58cd7a002db1837766ce5e72795ea8d5
#
_cell.length_a   1.000
_cell.length_b   1.000
_cell.length_c   1.000
_cell.angle_alpha   90.00
_cell.angle_beta   90.00
_cell.angle_gamma   90.00
#
_symmetry.space_group_name_H-M   'P 1'
#
loop_
_entity.id
_entity.type
_entity.pdbx_description
1 polymer ?
#
loop_
_entity_poly.entity_id
_entity_poly.type
_entity_poly.pdbx_seq_one_letter_code
_entity_poly.pdbx_strand_id
1 'polypeptide(L)'
;VHSHIFHKQFKVVGPAVLPVIHAQDDEQIDRNIEIAVRCGAQGVFLINHDFDVKLFLPLIERCRQAHPLLWLGVNFLGVTGRDAFPILGDLESRGLAIDAYWADDACIDEQHESQSQAGSINTVREESGWSGIYFGGTAFKKQRAVEPAHYFVSGQIAAQWMDVVTTSGVATGEAAAIEKIETFRQGIGTGTLAVASGITPENVYDYAPYVDAILVATGINLPQDFYNIDRTRLSRLIDNCRCSAGHRDISASLDEHSDERSYLRKMAPTVKGDTFAWLDPSSAYINGRAFAQLVDDLVHPFRTVPIDIVAGIDAAGYVLGAALATRLGTGMLTVRKAGKLPVPTDEVEFINYSKRTQSLELRKPAFRPGTRVLLVDQWVETGGTMGAAIELIKRQGGVIAGIATVSIEGSAQTNALRKAYFCVSSVLS
;
A
#
# COMPACT_ATOMS: atom_id res chain seq x y z
N VAL A 1 -9.28 0.39 15.25
CA VAL A 1 -7.81 0.13 15.21
C VAL A 1 -7.13 1.29 14.51
N HIS A 2 -5.98 1.75 15.04
CA HIS A 2 -5.19 2.78 14.36
C HIS A 2 -4.45 2.18 13.14
N SER A 3 -4.39 2.95 12.06
CA SER A 3 -3.75 2.56 10.79
C SER A 3 -2.34 1.95 10.99
N HIS A 4 -1.48 2.55 11.81
CA HIS A 4 -0.12 2.05 12.06
C HIS A 4 -0.09 0.67 12.76
N ILE A 5 -1.06 0.35 13.62
CA ILE A 5 -1.19 -0.96 14.29
C ILE A 5 -1.62 -2.00 13.26
N PHE A 6 -2.59 -1.64 12.40
CA PHE A 6 -3.06 -2.47 11.31
C PHE A 6 -1.92 -2.84 10.33
N HIS A 7 -1.16 -1.83 9.86
CA HIS A 7 -0.01 -2.06 8.98
C HIS A 7 1.08 -2.92 9.63
N LYS A 8 1.32 -2.75 10.95
CA LYS A 8 2.27 -3.58 11.69
C LYS A 8 1.82 -5.04 11.75
N GLN A 9 0.54 -5.30 11.91
CA GLN A 9 -0.02 -6.65 11.93
C GLN A 9 0.22 -7.38 10.60
N PHE A 10 -0.03 -6.71 9.48
CA PHE A 10 0.17 -7.28 8.14
C PHE A 10 1.61 -7.19 7.63
N LYS A 11 2.50 -6.48 8.33
CA LYS A 11 3.90 -6.27 7.94
C LYS A 11 4.05 -5.73 6.51
N VAL A 12 3.14 -4.84 6.10
CA VAL A 12 3.13 -4.24 4.77
C VAL A 12 3.52 -2.78 4.80
N VAL A 13 4.08 -2.34 3.68
CA VAL A 13 4.24 -0.93 3.32
C VAL A 13 3.15 -0.63 2.30
N GLY A 14 2.20 0.24 2.66
CA GLY A 14 1.01 0.49 1.86
C GLY A 14 -0.19 -0.37 2.25
N PRO A 15 -1.29 -0.32 1.47
CA PRO A 15 -2.51 -1.02 1.82
C PRO A 15 -2.33 -2.53 1.79
N ALA A 16 -2.92 -3.21 2.77
CA ALA A 16 -3.03 -4.66 2.73
C ALA A 16 -4.00 -5.09 1.61
N VAL A 17 -3.55 -5.97 0.73
CA VAL A 17 -4.40 -6.52 -0.33
C VAL A 17 -5.04 -7.81 0.18
N LEU A 18 -6.36 -7.79 0.26
CA LEU A 18 -7.20 -8.86 0.77
C LEU A 18 -8.16 -9.33 -0.34
N PRO A 19 -7.77 -10.33 -1.15
CA PRO A 19 -8.64 -10.92 -2.14
C PRO A 19 -9.95 -11.42 -1.52
N VAL A 20 -11.07 -11.13 -2.17
CA VAL A 20 -12.39 -11.62 -1.78
C VAL A 20 -12.77 -12.77 -2.69
N ILE A 21 -12.83 -13.98 -2.12
CA ILE A 21 -13.16 -15.21 -2.81
C ILE A 21 -14.66 -15.46 -2.68
N HIS A 22 -15.36 -15.43 -3.80
CA HIS A 22 -16.75 -15.83 -3.89
C HIS A 22 -16.82 -17.35 -3.81
N ALA A 23 -17.15 -17.87 -2.63
CA ALA A 23 -17.08 -19.29 -2.33
C ALA A 23 -18.10 -20.11 -3.14
N GLN A 24 -17.66 -21.21 -3.71
CA GLN A 24 -18.50 -22.22 -4.36
C GLN A 24 -18.36 -23.58 -3.68
N ASP A 25 -17.13 -24.09 -3.61
CA ASP A 25 -16.77 -25.36 -3.01
C ASP A 25 -15.33 -25.33 -2.47
N ASP A 26 -14.92 -26.39 -1.80
CA ASP A 26 -13.59 -26.49 -1.17
C ASP A 26 -12.45 -26.40 -2.21
N GLU A 27 -12.57 -27.06 -3.36
CA GLU A 27 -11.53 -27.09 -4.38
C GLU A 27 -11.30 -25.70 -5.00
N GLN A 28 -12.37 -24.95 -5.23
CA GLN A 28 -12.32 -23.60 -5.74
C GLN A 28 -11.71 -22.64 -4.70
N ILE A 29 -12.11 -22.77 -3.43
CA ILE A 29 -11.56 -21.98 -2.33
C ILE A 29 -10.06 -22.22 -2.21
N ASP A 30 -9.60 -23.46 -2.11
CA ASP A 30 -8.21 -23.83 -1.95
C ASP A 30 -7.34 -23.35 -3.11
N ARG A 31 -7.80 -23.50 -4.35
CA ARG A 31 -7.13 -23.01 -5.54
C ARG A 31 -6.91 -21.49 -5.50
N ASN A 32 -7.93 -20.73 -5.12
CA ASN A 32 -7.82 -19.28 -5.03
C ASN A 32 -6.96 -18.82 -3.86
N ILE A 33 -7.01 -19.51 -2.72
CA ILE A 33 -6.10 -19.26 -1.59
C ILE A 33 -4.66 -19.49 -1.99
N GLU A 34 -4.35 -20.60 -2.69
CA GLU A 34 -3.00 -20.88 -3.17
C GLU A 34 -2.49 -19.79 -4.10
N ILE A 35 -3.33 -19.29 -5.01
CA ILE A 35 -2.98 -18.16 -5.88
C ILE A 35 -2.72 -16.91 -5.05
N ALA A 36 -3.60 -16.58 -4.11
CA ALA A 36 -3.48 -15.38 -3.26
C ALA A 36 -2.19 -15.40 -2.44
N VAL A 37 -1.90 -16.51 -1.77
CA VAL A 37 -0.68 -16.67 -0.95
C VAL A 37 0.58 -16.59 -1.82
N ARG A 38 0.61 -17.25 -2.98
CA ARG A 38 1.75 -17.21 -3.91
C ARG A 38 1.99 -15.82 -4.50
N CYS A 39 0.97 -15.01 -4.67
CA CYS A 39 1.10 -13.61 -5.09
C CYS A 39 1.53 -12.69 -3.94
N GLY A 40 1.54 -13.16 -2.69
CA GLY A 40 1.92 -12.37 -1.53
C GLY A 40 0.79 -11.50 -0.98
N ALA A 41 -0.48 -11.91 -1.14
CA ALA A 41 -1.60 -11.33 -0.43
C ALA A 41 -1.46 -11.57 1.08
N GLN A 42 -1.97 -10.62 1.89
CA GLN A 42 -1.81 -10.65 3.33
C GLN A 42 -2.82 -11.57 4.04
N GLY A 43 -3.86 -11.96 3.33
CA GLY A 43 -4.95 -12.81 3.77
C GLY A 43 -6.02 -12.85 2.71
N VAL A 44 -7.15 -13.46 3.01
CA VAL A 44 -8.31 -13.51 2.10
C VAL A 44 -9.60 -13.29 2.88
N PHE A 45 -10.63 -12.83 2.18
CA PHE A 45 -12.02 -12.91 2.64
C PHE A 45 -12.78 -13.98 1.84
N LEU A 46 -13.58 -14.81 2.53
CA LEU A 46 -14.58 -15.64 1.89
C LEU A 46 -15.95 -14.95 1.97
N ILE A 47 -16.73 -15.02 0.90
CA ILE A 47 -18.09 -14.49 0.84
C ILE A 47 -19.03 -15.46 0.14
N ASN A 48 -20.25 -15.60 0.67
CA ASN A 48 -21.31 -16.40 0.05
C ASN A 48 -22.20 -15.55 -0.85
N HIS A 49 -22.35 -15.93 -2.11
CA HIS A 49 -23.30 -15.31 -3.04
C HIS A 49 -24.44 -16.24 -3.43
N ASP A 50 -24.18 -17.54 -3.54
CA ASP A 50 -25.07 -18.51 -4.16
C ASP A 50 -25.83 -19.37 -3.13
N PHE A 51 -25.53 -19.20 -1.85
CA PHE A 51 -26.14 -19.99 -0.77
C PHE A 51 -26.17 -19.20 0.54
N ASP A 52 -26.96 -19.65 1.48
CA ASP A 52 -27.12 -19.04 2.78
C ASP A 52 -25.94 -19.32 3.74
N VAL A 53 -25.92 -18.64 4.89
CA VAL A 53 -24.89 -18.80 5.92
C VAL A 53 -24.78 -20.25 6.41
N LYS A 54 -25.89 -20.95 6.52
CA LYS A 54 -25.93 -22.35 7.04
C LYS A 54 -25.14 -23.29 6.13
N LEU A 55 -25.24 -23.12 4.82
CA LEU A 55 -24.47 -23.91 3.85
C LEU A 55 -23.02 -23.40 3.72
N PHE A 56 -22.76 -22.14 4.08
CA PHE A 56 -21.42 -21.55 4.03
C PHE A 56 -20.53 -21.99 5.21
N LEU A 57 -21.09 -22.18 6.40
CA LEU A 57 -20.33 -22.53 7.61
C LEU A 57 -19.43 -23.77 7.42
N PRO A 58 -19.88 -24.89 6.86
CA PRO A 58 -19.01 -26.05 6.64
C PRO A 58 -17.81 -25.75 5.74
N LEU A 59 -17.95 -24.88 4.74
CA LEU A 59 -16.82 -24.44 3.87
C LEU A 59 -15.80 -23.62 4.66
N ILE A 60 -16.27 -22.72 5.52
CA ILE A 60 -15.41 -21.90 6.39
C ILE A 60 -14.63 -22.80 7.37
N GLU A 61 -15.32 -23.75 8.01
CA GLU A 61 -14.71 -24.68 8.97
C GLU A 61 -13.62 -25.52 8.31
N ARG A 62 -13.89 -26.10 7.14
CA ARG A 62 -12.90 -26.87 6.37
C ARG A 62 -11.73 -26.00 5.89
N CYS A 63 -12.04 -24.78 5.39
CA CYS A 63 -11.01 -23.84 4.99
C CYS A 63 -10.06 -23.51 6.15
N ARG A 64 -10.61 -23.20 7.35
CA ARG A 64 -9.78 -22.90 8.53
C ARG A 64 -8.95 -24.11 8.98
N GLN A 65 -9.51 -25.34 8.90
CA GLN A 65 -8.78 -26.57 9.23
C GLN A 65 -7.64 -26.85 8.23
N ALA A 66 -7.89 -26.64 6.93
CA ALA A 66 -6.91 -26.85 5.87
C ALA A 66 -5.80 -25.77 5.90
N HIS A 67 -6.13 -24.53 6.28
CA HIS A 67 -5.23 -23.37 6.27
C HIS A 67 -5.13 -22.71 7.65
N PRO A 68 -4.58 -23.38 8.69
CA PRO A 68 -4.61 -22.89 10.07
C PRO A 68 -3.84 -21.59 10.31
N LEU A 69 -2.86 -21.27 9.47
CA LEU A 69 -2.02 -20.07 9.57
C LEU A 69 -2.45 -18.94 8.61
N LEU A 70 -3.43 -19.18 7.77
CA LEU A 70 -3.95 -18.16 6.86
C LEU A 70 -4.71 -17.10 7.66
N TRP A 71 -4.43 -15.82 7.40
CA TRP A 71 -5.33 -14.76 7.86
C TRP A 71 -6.62 -14.81 7.04
N LEU A 72 -7.71 -15.16 7.71
CA LEU A 72 -8.99 -15.49 7.10
C LEU A 72 -10.09 -14.59 7.64
N GLY A 73 -10.64 -13.75 6.77
CA GLY A 73 -11.86 -13.01 7.02
C GLY A 73 -13.07 -13.67 6.36
N VAL A 74 -14.25 -13.35 6.83
CA VAL A 74 -15.52 -13.79 6.22
C VAL A 74 -16.50 -12.64 6.09
N ASN A 75 -17.36 -12.72 5.06
CA ASN A 75 -18.53 -11.88 4.89
C ASN A 75 -19.73 -12.78 4.70
N PHE A 76 -20.73 -12.69 5.57
CA PHE A 76 -22.03 -13.28 5.38
C PHE A 76 -22.88 -12.26 4.64
N LEU A 77 -23.03 -12.43 3.32
CA LEU A 77 -23.66 -11.44 2.45
C LEU A 77 -25.02 -10.97 2.99
N GLY A 78 -25.14 -9.66 3.23
CA GLY A 78 -26.36 -9.04 3.74
C GLY A 78 -26.61 -9.24 5.25
N VAL A 79 -25.69 -9.87 5.99
CA VAL A 79 -25.81 -10.07 7.44
C VAL A 79 -25.03 -9.01 8.18
N THR A 80 -25.64 -8.37 9.16
CA THR A 80 -24.97 -7.40 10.04
C THR A 80 -24.19 -8.09 11.16
N GLY A 81 -23.34 -7.35 11.86
CA GLY A 81 -22.60 -7.89 13.00
C GLY A 81 -23.48 -8.46 14.10
N ARG A 82 -24.75 -8.02 14.23
CA ARG A 82 -25.69 -8.51 15.23
C ARG A 82 -25.91 -10.03 15.14
N ASP A 83 -26.09 -10.53 13.91
CA ASP A 83 -26.36 -11.95 13.69
C ASP A 83 -25.06 -12.74 13.41
N ALA A 84 -24.03 -12.08 12.96
CA ALA A 84 -22.75 -12.71 12.63
C ALA A 84 -21.86 -12.98 13.85
N PHE A 85 -21.75 -12.05 14.80
CA PHE A 85 -20.82 -12.20 15.93
C PHE A 85 -21.11 -13.42 16.81
N PRO A 86 -22.35 -13.80 17.13
CA PRO A 86 -22.63 -15.05 17.86
C PRO A 86 -22.11 -16.29 17.12
N ILE A 87 -22.22 -16.32 15.79
CA ILE A 87 -21.72 -17.43 14.96
C ILE A 87 -20.19 -17.49 15.03
N LEU A 88 -19.53 -16.33 14.91
CA LEU A 88 -18.07 -16.23 14.98
C LEU A 88 -17.52 -16.59 16.35
N GLY A 89 -18.22 -16.21 17.43
CA GLY A 89 -17.89 -16.60 18.80
C GLY A 89 -18.01 -18.10 19.03
N ASP A 90 -19.03 -18.74 18.46
CA ASP A 90 -19.16 -20.21 18.49
C ASP A 90 -17.98 -20.87 17.76
N LEU A 91 -17.64 -20.43 16.55
CA LEU A 91 -16.48 -20.94 15.82
C LEU A 91 -15.18 -20.78 16.62
N GLU A 92 -14.94 -19.61 17.21
CA GLU A 92 -13.75 -19.35 18.03
C GLU A 92 -13.70 -20.26 19.27
N SER A 93 -14.82 -20.47 19.96
CA SER A 93 -14.93 -21.38 21.10
C SER A 93 -14.59 -22.83 20.76
N ARG A 94 -14.77 -23.22 19.51
CA ARG A 94 -14.44 -24.54 18.96
C ARG A 94 -13.01 -24.61 18.39
N GLY A 95 -12.20 -23.57 18.57
CA GLY A 95 -10.82 -23.49 18.07
C GLY A 95 -10.72 -23.18 16.56
N LEU A 96 -11.79 -22.71 15.95
CA LEU A 96 -11.88 -22.33 14.54
C LEU A 96 -11.92 -20.79 14.39
N ALA A 97 -10.96 -20.10 15.02
CA ALA A 97 -10.92 -18.65 15.04
C ALA A 97 -10.91 -18.05 13.63
N ILE A 98 -11.78 -17.08 13.39
CA ILE A 98 -11.85 -16.27 12.17
C ILE A 98 -11.25 -14.90 12.47
N ASP A 99 -10.25 -14.49 11.69
CA ASP A 99 -9.43 -13.31 11.97
C ASP A 99 -10.18 -11.99 11.73
N ALA A 100 -11.17 -11.99 10.82
CA ALA A 100 -11.97 -10.81 10.56
C ALA A 100 -13.41 -11.14 10.11
N TYR A 101 -14.30 -10.22 10.43
CA TYR A 101 -15.63 -10.16 9.87
C TYR A 101 -15.84 -8.87 9.11
N TRP A 102 -16.35 -8.97 7.88
CA TRP A 102 -16.75 -7.84 7.09
C TRP A 102 -18.27 -7.81 6.90
N ALA A 103 -18.93 -6.80 7.47
CA ALA A 103 -20.32 -6.50 7.21
C ALA A 103 -20.43 -5.38 6.17
N ASP A 104 -21.27 -5.57 5.14
CA ASP A 104 -21.56 -4.51 4.16
C ASP A 104 -22.23 -3.31 4.84
N ASP A 105 -23.02 -3.53 5.89
CA ASP A 105 -23.73 -2.52 6.67
C ASP A 105 -23.38 -2.62 8.16
N ALA A 106 -22.76 -1.58 8.69
CA ALA A 106 -22.48 -1.43 10.12
C ALA A 106 -23.57 -0.62 10.85
N CYS A 107 -24.66 -0.28 10.16
CA CYS A 107 -25.79 0.47 10.68
C CYS A 107 -25.42 1.86 11.24
N ILE A 108 -24.49 2.53 10.56
CA ILE A 108 -24.13 3.93 10.89
C ILE A 108 -25.18 4.88 10.30
N ASP A 109 -25.62 5.83 11.10
CA ASP A 109 -26.52 6.89 10.70
C ASP A 109 -25.92 8.27 11.01
N GLU A 110 -25.36 8.90 9.98
CA GLU A 110 -24.69 10.20 10.09
C GLU A 110 -25.66 11.38 10.33
N GLN A 111 -26.97 11.14 10.28
CA GLN A 111 -28.01 12.14 10.56
C GLN A 111 -28.37 12.21 12.04
N HIS A 112 -27.91 11.25 12.84
CA HIS A 112 -28.23 11.17 14.27
C HIS A 112 -26.95 11.09 15.12
N GLU A 113 -26.93 11.82 16.25
CA GLU A 113 -25.83 11.73 17.21
C GLU A 113 -25.80 10.35 17.91
N SER A 114 -26.97 9.79 18.22
CA SER A 114 -27.09 8.50 18.88
C SER A 114 -27.07 7.36 17.87
N GLN A 115 -26.10 6.47 18.01
CA GLN A 115 -25.88 5.30 17.15
C GLN A 115 -26.44 4.02 17.82
N SER A 116 -27.74 3.99 18.07
CA SER A 116 -28.35 2.87 18.85
C SER A 116 -28.17 1.50 18.23
N GLN A 117 -28.21 1.40 16.89
CA GLN A 117 -28.01 0.14 16.18
C GLN A 117 -26.55 -0.32 16.22
N ALA A 118 -25.60 0.58 15.92
CA ALA A 118 -24.17 0.28 16.01
C ALA A 118 -23.77 -0.06 17.45
N GLY A 119 -24.33 0.64 18.45
CA GLY A 119 -24.15 0.33 19.87
C GLY A 119 -24.65 -1.07 20.23
N SER A 120 -25.84 -1.46 19.76
CA SER A 120 -26.37 -2.82 19.95
C SER A 120 -25.49 -3.88 19.29
N ILE A 121 -24.97 -3.63 18.09
CA ILE A 121 -24.02 -4.53 17.42
C ILE A 121 -22.74 -4.69 18.23
N ASN A 122 -22.19 -3.60 18.79
CA ASN A 122 -20.98 -3.66 19.62
C ASN A 122 -21.22 -4.49 20.91
N THR A 123 -22.37 -4.32 21.57
CA THR A 123 -22.74 -5.12 22.73
C THR A 123 -22.78 -6.62 22.38
N VAL A 124 -23.41 -7.00 21.27
CA VAL A 124 -23.44 -8.41 20.82
C VAL A 124 -22.04 -8.92 20.50
N ARG A 125 -21.15 -8.07 19.93
CA ARG A 125 -19.75 -8.42 19.68
C ARG A 125 -19.02 -8.78 20.98
N GLU A 126 -19.14 -7.91 21.99
CA GLU A 126 -18.52 -8.13 23.30
C GLU A 126 -19.05 -9.42 23.98
N GLU A 127 -20.35 -9.63 23.93
CA GLU A 127 -21.00 -10.83 24.50
C GLU A 127 -20.65 -12.13 23.76
N SER A 128 -20.36 -12.06 22.46
CA SER A 128 -19.99 -13.23 21.64
C SER A 128 -18.64 -13.85 21.98
N GLY A 129 -17.74 -13.07 22.60
CA GLY A 129 -16.37 -13.48 22.87
C GLY A 129 -15.46 -13.58 21.65
N TRP A 130 -15.97 -13.21 20.45
CA TRP A 130 -15.14 -13.17 19.24
C TRP A 130 -14.10 -12.06 19.28
N SER A 131 -12.83 -12.40 19.00
CA SER A 131 -11.67 -11.53 19.16
C SER A 131 -11.13 -10.92 17.86
N GLY A 132 -11.71 -11.26 16.71
CA GLY A 132 -11.23 -10.83 15.39
C GLY A 132 -11.53 -9.35 15.07
N ILE A 133 -11.05 -8.91 13.90
CA ILE A 133 -11.16 -7.53 13.42
C ILE A 133 -12.50 -7.28 12.72
N TYR A 134 -13.21 -6.25 13.13
CA TYR A 134 -14.48 -5.85 12.51
C TYR A 134 -14.29 -4.82 11.40
N PHE A 135 -14.53 -5.22 10.16
CA PHE A 135 -14.63 -4.36 8.98
C PHE A 135 -16.09 -3.98 8.78
N GLY A 136 -16.45 -2.75 9.11
CA GLY A 136 -17.83 -2.29 9.02
C GLY A 136 -18.05 -1.35 7.84
N GLY A 137 -19.08 -1.63 7.02
CA GLY A 137 -19.46 -0.83 5.87
C GLY A 137 -20.27 0.39 6.26
N THR A 138 -19.93 1.55 5.67
CA THR A 138 -20.78 2.75 5.66
C THR A 138 -20.66 3.47 4.32
N ALA A 139 -21.74 4.16 3.91
CA ALA A 139 -21.87 4.69 2.55
C ALA A 139 -21.51 3.64 1.50
N PHE A 140 -21.93 2.41 1.73
CA PHE A 140 -21.57 1.22 0.99
C PHE A 140 -22.62 0.92 -0.10
N LYS A 141 -22.22 0.25 -1.18
CA LYS A 141 -23.13 -0.17 -2.25
C LYS A 141 -24.32 -0.97 -1.70
N LYS A 142 -25.48 -0.82 -2.33
CA LYS A 142 -26.73 -1.51 -1.95
C LYS A 142 -27.26 -1.20 -0.56
N GLN A 143 -26.78 -0.14 0.07
CA GLN A 143 -27.26 0.39 1.33
C GLN A 143 -28.01 1.69 1.12
N ARG A 144 -28.43 2.31 2.22
CA ARG A 144 -28.95 3.65 2.23
C ARG A 144 -27.88 4.60 1.63
N ALA A 145 -28.30 5.42 0.67
CA ALA A 145 -27.43 6.43 0.09
C ALA A 145 -27.04 7.46 1.16
N VAL A 146 -25.76 7.76 1.26
CA VAL A 146 -25.21 8.86 2.06
C VAL A 146 -24.84 9.99 1.11
N GLU A 147 -25.33 11.17 1.38
CA GLU A 147 -25.01 12.35 0.58
C GLU A 147 -23.53 12.73 0.70
N PRO A 148 -22.87 13.19 -0.39
CA PRO A 148 -21.45 13.54 -0.36
C PRO A 148 -21.06 14.52 0.75
N ALA A 149 -21.93 15.46 1.10
CA ALA A 149 -21.72 16.42 2.18
C ALA A 149 -21.58 15.76 3.56
N HIS A 150 -22.03 14.52 3.72
CA HIS A 150 -22.03 13.78 4.98
C HIS A 150 -20.92 12.71 5.06
N TYR A 151 -20.11 12.51 4.02
CA TYR A 151 -19.04 11.48 4.02
C TYR A 151 -18.03 11.69 5.15
N PHE A 152 -17.65 12.94 5.44
CA PHE A 152 -16.74 13.25 6.54
C PHE A 152 -17.32 12.81 7.90
N VAL A 153 -18.55 13.19 8.19
CA VAL A 153 -19.23 12.87 9.47
C VAL A 153 -19.50 11.37 9.56
N SER A 154 -19.93 10.74 8.48
CA SER A 154 -20.12 9.29 8.42
C SER A 154 -18.83 8.53 8.75
N GLY A 155 -17.69 8.96 8.18
CA GLY A 155 -16.37 8.38 8.50
C GLY A 155 -15.96 8.61 9.95
N GLN A 156 -16.18 9.80 10.49
CA GLN A 156 -15.85 10.15 11.87
C GLN A 156 -16.66 9.35 12.90
N ILE A 157 -17.95 9.14 12.65
CA ILE A 157 -18.80 8.30 13.50
C ILE A 157 -18.38 6.84 13.36
N ALA A 158 -18.23 6.34 12.14
CA ALA A 158 -17.88 4.95 11.86
C ALA A 158 -16.60 4.50 12.57
N ALA A 159 -15.58 5.37 12.61
CA ALA A 159 -14.30 5.08 13.27
C ALA A 159 -14.41 4.78 14.79
N GLN A 160 -15.54 5.09 15.41
CA GLN A 160 -15.79 4.81 16.83
C GLN A 160 -16.42 3.44 17.07
N TRP A 161 -17.03 2.82 16.06
CA TRP A 161 -17.86 1.61 16.20
C TRP A 161 -17.27 0.37 15.54
N MET A 162 -16.23 0.52 14.74
CA MET A 162 -15.59 -0.60 14.05
C MET A 162 -14.06 -0.46 14.03
N ASP A 163 -13.36 -1.55 13.84
CA ASP A 163 -11.89 -1.56 13.78
C ASP A 163 -11.39 -1.00 12.45
N VAL A 164 -12.08 -1.31 11.37
CA VAL A 164 -11.76 -0.88 10.00
C VAL A 164 -13.04 -0.34 9.35
N VAL A 165 -13.03 0.93 9.03
CA VAL A 165 -14.13 1.55 8.26
C VAL A 165 -14.00 1.13 6.81
N THR A 166 -15.05 0.54 6.25
CA THR A 166 -15.07 0.05 4.86
C THR A 166 -16.08 0.85 4.04
N THR A 167 -15.68 1.31 2.87
CA THR A 167 -16.57 1.98 1.91
C THR A 167 -16.39 1.44 0.50
N SER A 168 -17.29 1.77 -0.42
CA SER A 168 -17.26 1.29 -1.80
C SER A 168 -17.79 2.33 -2.78
N GLY A 169 -17.70 2.02 -4.08
CA GLY A 169 -18.49 2.68 -5.12
C GLY A 169 -19.98 2.39 -4.98
N VAL A 170 -20.75 2.84 -5.96
CA VAL A 170 -22.22 2.72 -5.96
C VAL A 170 -22.72 1.34 -6.37
N ALA A 171 -21.91 0.57 -7.10
CA ALA A 171 -22.25 -0.76 -7.58
C ALA A 171 -21.05 -1.74 -7.51
N THR A 172 -21.35 -3.05 -7.68
CA THR A 172 -20.31 -4.09 -7.74
C THR A 172 -19.47 -3.89 -8.99
N GLY A 173 -18.14 -3.85 -8.82
CA GLY A 173 -17.19 -3.62 -9.92
C GLY A 173 -16.98 -2.14 -10.26
N GLU A 174 -17.73 -1.22 -9.67
CA GLU A 174 -17.54 0.21 -9.81
C GLU A 174 -16.67 0.75 -8.67
N ALA A 175 -15.65 1.52 -9.03
CA ALA A 175 -14.77 2.16 -8.07
C ALA A 175 -15.46 3.36 -7.40
N ALA A 176 -15.15 3.60 -6.12
CA ALA A 176 -15.59 4.81 -5.44
C ALA A 176 -14.92 6.04 -6.08
N ALA A 177 -15.60 7.17 -6.11
CA ALA A 177 -14.97 8.43 -6.47
C ALA A 177 -13.81 8.75 -5.50
N ILE A 178 -12.71 9.26 -6.02
CA ILE A 178 -11.51 9.56 -5.21
C ILE A 178 -11.83 10.58 -4.12
N GLU A 179 -12.62 11.60 -4.43
CA GLU A 179 -13.05 12.64 -3.50
C GLU A 179 -13.83 12.04 -2.31
N LYS A 180 -14.58 10.97 -2.55
CA LYS A 180 -15.25 10.23 -1.46
C LYS A 180 -14.21 9.59 -0.53
N ILE A 181 -13.20 8.91 -1.09
CA ILE A 181 -12.15 8.23 -0.31
C ILE A 181 -11.30 9.24 0.47
N GLU A 182 -10.93 10.35 -0.14
CA GLU A 182 -10.22 11.46 0.52
C GLU A 182 -11.04 12.04 1.69
N THR A 183 -12.33 12.25 1.48
CA THR A 183 -13.25 12.79 2.52
C THR A 183 -13.41 11.80 3.67
N PHE A 184 -13.55 10.49 3.38
CA PHE A 184 -13.56 9.46 4.41
C PHE A 184 -12.24 9.41 5.19
N ARG A 185 -11.09 9.48 4.49
CA ARG A 185 -9.76 9.51 5.14
C ARG A 185 -9.64 10.68 6.11
N GLN A 186 -10.12 11.86 5.72
CA GLN A 186 -10.13 13.06 6.59
C GLN A 186 -11.02 12.85 7.83
N GLY A 187 -12.22 12.28 7.66
CA GLY A 187 -13.15 12.03 8.76
C GLY A 187 -12.65 10.98 9.75
N ILE A 188 -12.03 9.90 9.24
CA ILE A 188 -11.51 8.79 10.03
C ILE A 188 -10.20 9.17 10.76
N GLY A 189 -9.44 10.14 10.23
CA GLY A 189 -8.17 10.58 10.80
C GLY A 189 -7.13 9.44 10.83
N THR A 190 -6.64 9.08 12.01
CA THR A 190 -5.65 8.01 12.21
C THR A 190 -6.24 6.60 12.27
N GLY A 191 -7.55 6.44 12.16
CA GLY A 191 -8.23 5.16 12.08
C GLY A 191 -7.93 4.42 10.77
N THR A 192 -8.36 3.17 10.68
CA THR A 192 -8.11 2.31 9.52
C THR A 192 -9.25 2.42 8.50
N LEU A 193 -8.91 2.68 7.23
CA LEU A 193 -9.84 2.77 6.11
C LEU A 193 -9.58 1.65 5.10
N ALA A 194 -10.63 0.92 4.75
CA ALA A 194 -10.62 -0.05 3.67
C ALA A 194 -11.53 0.41 2.52
N VAL A 195 -11.14 0.11 1.29
CA VAL A 195 -11.97 0.26 0.10
C VAL A 195 -12.34 -1.11 -0.45
N ALA A 196 -13.60 -1.28 -0.81
CA ALA A 196 -14.08 -2.48 -1.49
C ALA A 196 -14.70 -2.10 -2.84
N SER A 197 -14.67 -3.04 -3.78
CA SER A 197 -15.24 -2.89 -5.13
C SER A 197 -14.45 -1.98 -6.08
N GLY A 198 -14.40 -2.36 -7.34
CA GLY A 198 -13.93 -1.55 -8.45
C GLY A 198 -12.43 -1.28 -8.49
N ILE A 199 -11.64 -1.80 -7.57
CA ILE A 199 -10.18 -1.66 -7.60
C ILE A 199 -9.58 -2.70 -8.54
N THR A 200 -8.70 -2.22 -9.41
CA THR A 200 -7.99 -3.01 -10.42
C THR A 200 -6.50 -2.69 -10.40
N PRO A 201 -5.64 -3.50 -11.05
CA PRO A 201 -4.23 -3.14 -11.21
C PRO A 201 -4.00 -1.79 -11.89
N GLU A 202 -4.93 -1.35 -12.71
CA GLU A 202 -4.82 -0.11 -13.49
C GLU A 202 -5.13 1.15 -12.67
N ASN A 203 -6.08 1.09 -11.72
CA ASN A 203 -6.53 2.26 -10.96
C ASN A 203 -6.06 2.29 -9.50
N VAL A 204 -5.42 1.24 -9.00
CA VAL A 204 -5.03 1.15 -7.58
C VAL A 204 -4.11 2.29 -7.12
N TYR A 205 -3.35 2.89 -8.03
CA TYR A 205 -2.47 4.02 -7.74
C TYR A 205 -3.22 5.24 -7.20
N ASP A 206 -4.48 5.42 -7.62
CA ASP A 206 -5.29 6.55 -7.19
C ASP A 206 -5.80 6.36 -5.75
N TYR A 207 -5.96 5.11 -5.29
CA TYR A 207 -6.54 4.75 -3.99
C TYR A 207 -5.51 4.44 -2.91
N ALA A 208 -4.41 3.79 -3.28
CA ALA A 208 -3.42 3.29 -2.34
C ALA A 208 -2.87 4.35 -1.35
N PRO A 209 -2.73 5.64 -1.70
CA PRO A 209 -2.28 6.66 -0.75
C PRO A 209 -3.26 6.97 0.38
N TYR A 210 -4.54 6.62 0.22
CA TYR A 210 -5.62 7.03 1.14
C TYR A 210 -6.14 5.89 2.00
N VAL A 211 -5.89 4.63 1.61
CA VAL A 211 -6.49 3.46 2.26
C VAL A 211 -5.44 2.55 2.90
N ASP A 212 -5.85 1.82 3.93
CA ASP A 212 -5.00 0.87 4.65
C ASP A 212 -5.23 -0.57 4.20
N ALA A 213 -6.40 -0.84 3.60
CA ALA A 213 -6.72 -2.15 3.04
C ALA A 213 -7.55 -2.04 1.76
N ILE A 214 -7.38 -3.02 0.88
CA ILE A 214 -8.13 -3.16 -0.37
C ILE A 214 -8.77 -4.54 -0.39
N LEU A 215 -10.11 -4.57 -0.37
CA LEU A 215 -10.90 -5.78 -0.53
C LEU A 215 -11.29 -5.92 -2.01
N VAL A 216 -10.66 -6.85 -2.70
CA VAL A 216 -10.74 -6.93 -4.16
C VAL A 216 -11.20 -8.30 -4.65
N ALA A 217 -12.14 -8.30 -5.59
CA ALA A 217 -12.64 -9.49 -6.29
C ALA A 217 -12.58 -9.31 -7.82
N THR A 218 -13.61 -8.70 -8.42
CA THR A 218 -13.79 -8.62 -9.88
C THR A 218 -12.60 -7.99 -10.61
N GLY A 219 -11.89 -7.06 -9.96
CA GLY A 219 -10.69 -6.41 -10.53
C GLY A 219 -9.50 -7.35 -10.72
N ILE A 220 -9.49 -8.50 -10.07
CA ILE A 220 -8.40 -9.50 -10.12
C ILE A 220 -8.85 -10.87 -10.63
N ASN A 221 -10.11 -11.03 -10.99
CA ASN A 221 -10.63 -12.29 -11.50
C ASN A 221 -10.32 -12.48 -13.00
N LEU A 222 -10.40 -13.73 -13.44
CA LEU A 222 -10.35 -14.06 -14.86
C LEU A 222 -11.46 -13.33 -15.63
N PRO A 223 -11.23 -12.95 -16.90
CA PRO A 223 -12.25 -12.28 -17.69
C PRO A 223 -13.57 -13.07 -17.74
N GLN A 224 -14.67 -12.40 -17.42
CA GLN A 224 -16.03 -12.99 -17.38
C GLN A 224 -16.22 -14.13 -16.35
N ASP A 225 -15.30 -14.29 -15.44
CA ASP A 225 -15.36 -15.26 -14.35
C ASP A 225 -15.51 -14.54 -13.01
N PHE A 226 -16.55 -14.85 -12.28
CA PHE A 226 -16.85 -14.22 -11.01
C PHE A 226 -16.15 -14.89 -9.82
N TYR A 227 -15.61 -16.10 -10.02
CA TYR A 227 -15.18 -17.00 -8.95
C TYR A 227 -13.68 -17.26 -8.91
N ASN A 228 -12.99 -17.14 -10.03
CA ASN A 228 -11.60 -17.56 -10.12
C ASN A 228 -10.65 -16.38 -10.30
N ILE A 229 -9.62 -16.34 -9.45
CA ILE A 229 -8.61 -15.30 -9.42
C ILE A 229 -7.62 -15.49 -10.59
N ASP A 230 -7.36 -14.42 -11.33
CA ASP A 230 -6.24 -14.33 -12.26
C ASP A 230 -4.95 -14.00 -11.51
N ARG A 231 -4.03 -14.96 -11.46
CA ARG A 231 -2.73 -14.81 -10.80
C ARG A 231 -1.96 -13.57 -11.29
N THR A 232 -1.97 -13.31 -12.58
CA THR A 232 -1.21 -12.18 -13.18
C THR A 232 -1.80 -10.84 -12.75
N ARG A 233 -3.13 -10.72 -12.76
CA ARG A 233 -3.82 -9.50 -12.32
C ARG A 233 -3.60 -9.26 -10.83
N LEU A 234 -3.73 -10.29 -9.98
CA LEU A 234 -3.50 -10.16 -8.55
C LEU A 234 -2.04 -9.78 -8.23
N SER A 235 -1.07 -10.45 -8.84
CA SER A 235 0.35 -10.11 -8.65
C SER A 235 0.63 -8.65 -9.03
N ARG A 236 0.13 -8.21 -10.19
CA ARG A 236 0.28 -6.84 -10.67
C ARG A 236 -0.39 -5.82 -9.73
N LEU A 237 -1.58 -6.13 -9.19
CA LEU A 237 -2.25 -5.25 -8.24
C LEU A 237 -1.44 -5.11 -6.95
N ILE A 238 -0.94 -6.22 -6.39
CA ILE A 238 -0.11 -6.21 -5.17
C ILE A 238 1.19 -5.43 -5.40
N ASP A 239 1.86 -5.65 -6.53
CA ASP A 239 3.08 -4.91 -6.87
C ASP A 239 2.80 -3.41 -7.02
N ASN A 240 1.69 -3.05 -7.65
CA ASN A 240 1.27 -1.66 -7.79
C ASN A 240 0.92 -1.02 -6.42
N CYS A 241 0.26 -1.73 -5.51
CA CYS A 241 0.00 -1.26 -4.14
C CYS A 241 1.29 -0.93 -3.40
N ARG A 242 2.27 -1.82 -3.47
CA ARG A 242 3.59 -1.63 -2.83
C ARG A 242 4.33 -0.42 -3.39
N CYS A 243 4.22 -0.20 -4.69
CA CYS A 243 4.84 0.95 -5.37
C CYS A 243 4.12 2.27 -5.10
N SER A 244 2.82 2.24 -4.76
CA SER A 244 1.96 3.43 -4.60
C SER A 244 1.75 3.88 -3.16
N ALA A 245 2.36 3.20 -2.20
CA ALA A 245 2.12 3.43 -0.76
C ALA A 245 2.50 4.84 -0.25
N GLY A 246 2.79 5.75 -1.16
CA GLY A 246 3.09 7.14 -0.86
C GLY A 246 4.53 7.38 -0.40
N HIS A 247 4.81 8.63 -0.10
CA HIS A 247 6.09 9.04 0.45
C HIS A 247 6.15 8.75 1.95
N ARG A 248 7.18 8.05 2.38
CA ARG A 248 7.52 7.89 3.79
C ARG A 248 8.73 8.76 4.13
N ASP A 249 8.48 9.77 4.93
CA ASP A 249 9.55 10.52 5.58
C ASP A 249 10.00 9.75 6.84
N ILE A 250 11.24 9.32 6.84
CA ILE A 250 11.82 8.61 7.98
C ILE A 250 12.49 9.55 8.97
N SER A 251 12.57 10.86 8.68
CA SER A 251 13.18 11.85 9.59
C SER A 251 12.41 11.93 10.93
N ALA A 252 11.08 11.92 10.89
CA ALA A 252 10.25 11.97 12.10
C ALA A 252 10.42 10.74 13.02
N SER A 253 10.77 9.56 12.48
CA SER A 253 11.05 8.36 13.28
C SER A 253 12.44 8.37 13.90
N LEU A 254 13.27 9.37 13.57
CA LEU A 254 14.66 9.47 14.00
C LEU A 254 14.82 10.20 15.34
N ASP A 255 13.78 10.93 15.80
CA ASP A 255 13.85 11.74 17.02
C ASP A 255 13.71 10.93 18.33
N GLU A 256 13.21 9.70 18.27
CA GLU A 256 12.95 8.91 19.48
C GLU A 256 14.16 8.13 20.05
N HIS A 257 15.30 8.05 19.32
CA HIS A 257 16.49 7.31 19.78
C HIS A 257 17.78 8.13 19.52
N SER A 258 18.11 9.00 20.40
CA SER A 258 18.90 10.21 20.22
C SER A 258 20.40 10.11 19.93
N ASP A 259 21.09 8.98 20.05
CA ASP A 259 22.56 8.97 19.93
C ASP A 259 23.14 8.22 18.71
N GLU A 260 22.43 7.30 18.12
CA GLU A 260 22.97 6.48 17.04
C GLU A 260 22.71 7.03 15.61
N ARG A 261 21.80 7.98 15.45
CA ARG A 261 21.38 8.52 14.15
C ARG A 261 21.96 9.91 13.82
N SER A 262 23.24 10.07 14.13
CA SER A 262 23.94 11.35 13.97
C SER A 262 24.23 11.78 12.53
N TYR A 263 23.86 10.98 11.52
CA TYR A 263 24.15 11.32 10.12
C TYR A 263 23.39 12.57 9.65
N LEU A 264 22.16 12.83 10.14
CA LEU A 264 21.41 14.05 9.82
C LEU A 264 22.14 15.31 10.35
N ARG A 265 22.76 15.22 11.52
CA ARG A 265 23.57 16.32 12.09
C ARG A 265 24.88 16.54 11.33
N LYS A 266 25.33 15.56 10.56
CA LYS A 266 26.54 15.63 9.74
C LYS A 266 26.29 16.23 8.37
N MET A 267 25.04 16.36 7.93
CA MET A 267 24.65 17.08 6.74
C MET A 267 24.71 18.59 7.03
N ALA A 268 25.92 19.13 7.18
CA ALA A 268 26.13 20.52 7.51
C ALA A 268 25.68 21.43 6.36
N PRO A 269 25.02 22.55 6.66
CA PRO A 269 24.73 23.55 5.64
C PRO A 269 26.03 24.17 5.12
N THR A 270 26.21 24.13 3.80
CA THR A 270 27.24 24.88 3.10
C THR A 270 26.59 26.06 2.44
N VAL A 271 27.13 27.26 2.67
CA VAL A 271 26.63 28.48 2.02
C VAL A 271 27.28 28.59 0.63
N LYS A 272 26.44 28.53 -0.41
CA LYS A 272 26.82 28.84 -1.79
C LYS A 272 25.99 30.02 -2.27
N GLY A 273 26.51 31.22 -2.13
CA GLY A 273 25.83 32.46 -2.51
C GLY A 273 25.12 33.15 -1.34
N ASP A 274 24.57 34.32 -1.60
CA ASP A 274 24.10 35.25 -0.57
C ASP A 274 22.68 34.97 -0.07
N THR A 275 21.95 34.02 -0.65
CA THR A 275 20.49 33.89 -0.45
C THR A 275 20.00 32.60 0.13
N PHE A 276 20.77 31.50 0.11
CA PHE A 276 20.35 30.23 0.73
C PHE A 276 21.53 29.30 1.05
N ALA A 277 21.32 28.44 2.04
CA ALA A 277 22.27 27.41 2.45
C ALA A 277 21.96 26.09 1.74
N TRP A 278 22.99 25.46 1.19
CA TRP A 278 22.92 24.11 0.64
C TRP A 278 23.32 23.11 1.72
N LEU A 279 22.62 22.00 1.80
CA LEU A 279 23.06 20.87 2.61
C LEU A 279 24.10 20.05 1.83
N ASP A 280 25.14 19.60 2.52
CA ASP A 280 26.13 18.66 1.98
C ASP A 280 25.86 17.24 2.51
N PRO A 281 25.07 16.41 1.81
CA PRO A 281 24.80 15.05 2.24
C PRO A 281 26.02 14.14 2.14
N SER A 282 27.05 14.53 1.36
CA SER A 282 28.27 13.72 1.21
C SER A 282 29.09 13.65 2.50
N SER A 283 28.92 14.60 3.39
CA SER A 283 29.57 14.57 4.70
C SER A 283 29.15 13.37 5.57
N ALA A 284 27.94 12.85 5.37
CA ALA A 284 27.49 11.63 6.03
C ALA A 284 28.20 10.38 5.49
N TYR A 285 28.68 10.40 4.24
CA TYR A 285 29.37 9.25 3.62
C TYR A 285 30.81 9.07 4.12
N ILE A 286 31.46 10.17 4.57
CA ILE A 286 32.82 10.15 5.11
C ILE A 286 32.88 9.40 6.45
N ASN A 287 31.79 9.42 7.21
CA ASN A 287 31.71 8.70 8.47
C ASN A 287 31.05 7.32 8.24
N GLY A 288 31.84 6.24 8.33
CA GLY A 288 31.39 4.89 8.01
C GLY A 288 30.19 4.41 8.86
N ARG A 289 30.09 4.83 10.14
CA ARG A 289 28.94 4.50 11.01
C ARG A 289 27.70 5.25 10.57
N ALA A 290 27.80 6.56 10.33
CA ALA A 290 26.70 7.39 9.83
C ALA A 290 26.20 6.91 8.46
N PHE A 291 27.12 6.54 7.56
CA PHE A 291 26.76 6.03 6.23
C PHE A 291 26.04 4.68 6.31
N ALA A 292 26.54 3.74 7.13
CA ALA A 292 25.88 2.46 7.33
C ALA A 292 24.46 2.64 7.86
N GLN A 293 24.25 3.55 8.79
CA GLN A 293 22.95 3.82 9.37
C GLN A 293 21.98 4.49 8.38
N LEU A 294 22.43 5.48 7.59
CA LEU A 294 21.65 6.05 6.50
C LEU A 294 21.18 4.97 5.52
N VAL A 295 22.09 4.07 5.15
CA VAL A 295 21.77 2.96 4.25
C VAL A 295 20.74 2.00 4.87
N ASP A 296 20.90 1.64 6.14
CA ASP A 296 19.97 0.76 6.84
C ASP A 296 18.57 1.38 6.98
N ASP A 297 18.50 2.67 7.29
CA ASP A 297 17.24 3.41 7.42
C ASP A 297 16.51 3.53 6.07
N LEU A 298 17.25 3.78 4.97
CA LEU A 298 16.67 3.83 3.62
C LEU A 298 16.23 2.44 3.12
N VAL A 299 16.96 1.36 3.48
CA VAL A 299 16.62 -0.02 3.09
C VAL A 299 15.43 -0.57 3.89
N HIS A 300 15.32 -0.20 5.17
CA HIS A 300 14.36 -0.80 6.08
C HIS A 300 12.91 -0.82 5.53
N PRO A 301 12.36 0.26 4.96
CA PRO A 301 11.01 0.26 4.38
C PRO A 301 10.86 -0.65 3.16
N PHE A 302 11.95 -1.00 2.48
CA PHE A 302 11.95 -1.84 1.28
C PHE A 302 12.20 -3.33 1.55
N ARG A 303 12.42 -3.75 2.79
CA ARG A 303 12.72 -5.17 3.11
C ARG A 303 11.60 -6.13 2.71
N THR A 304 10.37 -5.65 2.66
CA THR A 304 9.19 -6.43 2.27
C THR A 304 8.73 -6.15 0.84
N VAL A 305 9.37 -5.20 0.16
CA VAL A 305 9.09 -4.84 -1.24
C VAL A 305 9.94 -5.73 -2.15
N PRO A 306 9.35 -6.46 -3.09
CA PRO A 306 10.13 -7.26 -4.02
C PRO A 306 10.88 -6.36 -5.00
N ILE A 307 12.21 -6.36 -4.90
CA ILE A 307 13.13 -5.60 -5.73
C ILE A 307 14.07 -6.58 -6.43
N ASP A 308 14.15 -6.49 -7.77
CA ASP A 308 15.00 -7.34 -8.57
C ASP A 308 16.35 -6.69 -8.83
N ILE A 309 16.37 -5.34 -8.93
CA ILE A 309 17.59 -4.57 -9.18
C ILE A 309 17.46 -3.15 -8.62
N VAL A 310 18.56 -2.56 -8.19
CA VAL A 310 18.65 -1.14 -7.82
C VAL A 310 19.20 -0.34 -8.98
N ALA A 311 18.62 0.82 -9.29
CA ALA A 311 19.12 1.73 -10.31
C ALA A 311 19.53 3.07 -9.67
N GLY A 312 20.82 3.36 -9.65
CA GLY A 312 21.38 4.63 -9.18
C GLY A 312 21.48 5.67 -10.30
N ILE A 313 21.16 6.93 -9.98
CA ILE A 313 21.22 8.04 -10.92
C ILE A 313 22.55 8.79 -10.79
N ASP A 314 23.13 9.16 -11.93
CA ASP A 314 24.44 9.87 -12.05
C ASP A 314 24.42 11.26 -11.36
N ALA A 315 25.35 11.54 -10.44
CA ALA A 315 26.50 10.74 -9.99
C ALA A 315 26.32 10.20 -8.55
N ALA A 316 25.74 10.98 -7.66
CA ALA A 316 25.65 10.69 -6.22
C ALA A 316 24.74 9.52 -5.92
N GLY A 317 23.71 9.29 -6.73
CA GLY A 317 22.85 8.12 -6.65
C GLY A 317 23.59 6.79 -6.82
N TYR A 318 24.79 6.77 -7.40
CA TYR A 318 25.59 5.55 -7.49
C TYR A 318 26.14 5.09 -6.15
N VAL A 319 26.58 6.04 -5.32
CA VAL A 319 27.12 5.72 -3.99
C VAL A 319 26.07 5.05 -3.13
N LEU A 320 24.90 5.69 -3.02
CA LEU A 320 23.77 5.13 -2.29
C LEU A 320 23.23 3.87 -2.95
N GLY A 321 23.04 3.90 -4.27
CA GLY A 321 22.50 2.76 -5.02
C GLY A 321 23.33 1.48 -4.84
N ALA A 322 24.66 1.58 -4.88
CA ALA A 322 25.55 0.45 -4.63
C ALA A 322 25.42 -0.07 -3.19
N ALA A 323 25.35 0.82 -2.22
CA ALA A 323 25.20 0.44 -0.82
C ALA A 323 23.84 -0.24 -0.55
N LEU A 324 22.75 0.33 -1.10
CA LEU A 324 21.40 -0.25 -0.98
C LEU A 324 21.30 -1.60 -1.68
N ALA A 325 21.85 -1.72 -2.90
CA ALA A 325 21.88 -2.99 -3.63
C ALA A 325 22.58 -4.11 -2.84
N THR A 326 23.73 -3.79 -2.24
CA THR A 326 24.48 -4.71 -1.38
C THR A 326 23.65 -5.15 -0.16
N ARG A 327 22.95 -4.23 0.49
CA ARG A 327 22.11 -4.52 1.65
C ARG A 327 20.86 -5.34 1.31
N LEU A 328 20.32 -5.15 0.09
CA LEU A 328 19.16 -5.89 -0.41
C LEU A 328 19.54 -7.21 -1.08
N GLY A 329 20.84 -7.49 -1.29
CA GLY A 329 21.31 -8.67 -2.00
C GLY A 329 20.95 -8.68 -3.49
N THR A 330 20.83 -7.50 -4.12
CA THR A 330 20.46 -7.35 -5.53
C THR A 330 21.61 -6.80 -6.37
N GLY A 331 21.47 -6.85 -7.71
CA GLY A 331 22.38 -6.15 -8.62
C GLY A 331 22.13 -4.64 -8.64
N MET A 332 23.09 -3.90 -9.23
CA MET A 332 22.98 -2.46 -9.45
C MET A 332 23.07 -2.10 -10.93
N LEU A 333 22.20 -1.20 -11.37
CA LEU A 333 22.14 -0.62 -12.68
C LEU A 333 22.49 0.89 -12.58
N THR A 334 23.17 1.41 -13.60
CA THR A 334 23.49 2.84 -13.67
C THR A 334 22.62 3.55 -14.69
N VAL A 335 21.92 4.60 -14.26
CA VAL A 335 21.27 5.58 -15.13
C VAL A 335 22.21 6.77 -15.25
N ARG A 336 22.73 7.03 -16.45
CA ARG A 336 23.83 7.97 -16.65
C ARG A 336 23.42 9.21 -17.44
N LYS A 337 24.19 10.28 -17.32
CA LYS A 337 24.15 11.37 -18.30
C LYS A 337 24.60 10.85 -19.67
N ALA A 338 23.89 11.22 -20.71
CA ALA A 338 24.08 10.70 -22.07
C ALA A 338 25.54 10.84 -22.58
N GLY A 339 25.93 9.89 -23.44
CA GLY A 339 27.26 9.82 -24.06
C GLY A 339 28.35 9.22 -23.17
N LYS A 340 27.99 8.50 -22.10
CA LYS A 340 28.96 7.89 -21.16
C LYS A 340 29.03 6.37 -21.22
N LEU A 341 28.04 5.73 -21.85
CA LEU A 341 28.00 4.28 -21.96
C LEU A 341 28.55 3.82 -23.33
N PRO A 342 29.52 2.88 -23.36
CA PRO A 342 30.10 2.35 -24.60
C PRO A 342 29.28 1.19 -25.19
N VAL A 343 27.96 1.21 -25.05
CA VAL A 343 27.02 0.19 -25.49
C VAL A 343 25.76 0.86 -26.05
N PRO A 344 24.91 0.16 -26.81
CA PRO A 344 23.62 0.72 -27.23
C PRO A 344 22.80 1.21 -26.01
N THR A 345 22.15 2.36 -26.14
CA THR A 345 21.39 3.01 -25.08
C THR A 345 20.01 3.45 -25.55
N ASP A 346 19.08 3.55 -24.61
CA ASP A 346 17.89 4.41 -24.73
C ASP A 346 18.21 5.73 -24.03
N GLU A 347 17.72 6.83 -24.59
CA GLU A 347 17.95 8.19 -24.05
C GLU A 347 16.61 8.91 -23.82
N VAL A 348 16.59 9.74 -22.76
CA VAL A 348 15.46 10.64 -22.44
C VAL A 348 16.00 12.02 -22.10
N GLU A 349 15.50 13.04 -22.80
CA GLU A 349 15.78 14.43 -22.49
C GLU A 349 14.89 14.94 -21.34
N PHE A 350 15.45 15.82 -20.53
CA PHE A 350 14.72 16.47 -19.44
C PHE A 350 15.29 17.88 -19.15
N ILE A 351 14.50 18.68 -18.45
CA ILE A 351 14.95 20.00 -17.98
C ILE A 351 15.37 19.83 -16.51
N ASN A 352 16.63 20.14 -16.21
CA ASN A 352 17.15 20.07 -14.85
C ASN A 352 16.75 21.32 -14.02
N TYR A 353 17.09 21.32 -12.73
CA TYR A 353 16.82 22.42 -11.80
C TYR A 353 17.40 23.78 -12.27
N SER A 354 18.52 23.78 -13.03
CA SER A 354 19.12 24.98 -13.60
C SER A 354 18.48 25.40 -14.93
N LYS A 355 17.31 24.83 -15.29
CA LYS A 355 16.56 25.09 -16.54
C LYS A 355 17.34 24.78 -17.83
N ARG A 356 18.32 23.89 -17.75
CA ARG A 356 19.08 23.41 -18.91
C ARG A 356 18.53 22.05 -19.37
N THR A 357 18.43 21.88 -20.67
CA THR A 357 18.14 20.57 -21.27
C THR A 357 19.35 19.66 -21.07
N GLN A 358 19.09 18.48 -20.52
CA GLN A 358 20.05 17.39 -20.35
C GLN A 358 19.40 16.09 -20.79
N SER A 359 20.23 15.05 -21.02
CA SER A 359 19.74 13.72 -21.33
C SER A 359 20.32 12.70 -20.36
N LEU A 360 19.49 11.74 -19.97
CA LEU A 360 19.92 10.52 -19.31
C LEU A 360 19.90 9.36 -20.33
N GLU A 361 20.83 8.43 -20.14
CA GLU A 361 20.92 7.20 -20.92
C GLU A 361 20.87 5.96 -20.03
N LEU A 362 20.31 4.90 -20.57
CA LEU A 362 20.27 3.58 -19.99
C LEU A 362 20.71 2.55 -21.04
N ARG A 363 21.60 1.64 -20.68
CA ARG A 363 22.02 0.55 -21.59
C ARG A 363 20.81 -0.24 -22.10
N LYS A 364 20.92 -0.76 -23.31
CA LYS A 364 19.84 -1.52 -23.96
C LYS A 364 20.38 -2.86 -24.49
N PRO A 365 19.80 -4.03 -24.09
CA PRO A 365 18.82 -4.17 -23.02
C PRO A 365 19.46 -4.02 -21.64
N ALA A 366 18.74 -3.45 -20.66
CA ALA A 366 19.20 -3.34 -19.29
C ALA A 366 18.76 -4.53 -18.44
N PHE A 367 17.53 -5.01 -18.66
CA PHE A 367 16.87 -6.08 -17.91
C PHE A 367 15.74 -6.71 -18.73
N ARG A 368 15.07 -7.70 -18.16
CA ARG A 368 13.87 -8.32 -18.78
C ARG A 368 12.63 -7.48 -18.46
N PRO A 369 11.63 -7.41 -19.37
CA PRO A 369 10.34 -6.79 -19.04
C PRO A 369 9.73 -7.38 -17.76
N GLY A 370 9.12 -6.52 -16.95
CA GLY A 370 8.59 -6.88 -15.64
C GLY A 370 9.60 -6.82 -14.48
N THR A 371 10.89 -6.54 -14.73
CA THR A 371 11.90 -6.35 -13.69
C THR A 371 11.52 -5.18 -12.77
N ARG A 372 11.53 -5.41 -11.46
CA ARG A 372 11.19 -4.45 -10.42
C ARG A 372 12.43 -3.68 -9.99
N VAL A 373 12.40 -2.38 -10.24
CA VAL A 373 13.54 -1.49 -10.09
C VAL A 373 13.32 -0.53 -8.93
N LEU A 374 14.24 -0.50 -7.96
CA LEU A 374 14.36 0.56 -6.97
C LEU A 374 15.23 1.68 -7.53
N LEU A 375 14.66 2.87 -7.76
CA LEU A 375 15.41 4.05 -8.17
C LEU A 375 16.02 4.74 -6.95
N VAL A 376 17.30 5.12 -7.08
CA VAL A 376 18.07 5.76 -6.00
C VAL A 376 18.77 7.01 -6.50
N ASP A 377 18.57 8.11 -5.78
CA ASP A 377 19.32 9.35 -5.97
C ASP A 377 19.67 9.96 -4.62
N GLN A 378 20.58 10.91 -4.60
CA GLN A 378 20.92 11.64 -3.38
C GLN A 378 19.89 12.73 -3.09
N TRP A 379 19.52 13.51 -4.10
CA TRP A 379 18.70 14.71 -3.97
C TRP A 379 17.71 14.84 -5.14
N VAL A 380 16.45 15.00 -4.85
CA VAL A 380 15.41 15.24 -5.84
C VAL A 380 14.81 16.63 -5.62
N GLU A 381 15.22 17.60 -6.42
CA GLU A 381 14.73 18.99 -6.34
C GLU A 381 13.40 19.17 -7.08
N THR A 382 13.47 19.27 -8.41
CA THR A 382 12.29 19.50 -9.26
C THR A 382 11.61 18.22 -9.71
N GLY A 383 12.28 17.07 -9.58
CA GLY A 383 11.79 15.77 -10.07
C GLY A 383 12.07 15.50 -11.55
N GLY A 384 12.65 16.43 -12.31
CA GLY A 384 12.92 16.23 -13.75
C GLY A 384 13.85 15.05 -14.03
N THR A 385 14.99 14.98 -13.33
CA THR A 385 15.95 13.87 -13.46
C THR A 385 15.34 12.52 -13.08
N MET A 386 14.61 12.48 -11.97
CA MET A 386 13.92 11.27 -11.52
C MET A 386 12.84 10.84 -12.52
N GLY A 387 12.09 11.79 -13.08
CA GLY A 387 11.09 11.52 -14.12
C GLY A 387 11.70 10.91 -15.39
N ALA A 388 12.86 11.44 -15.84
CA ALA A 388 13.59 10.88 -16.98
C ALA A 388 14.10 9.44 -16.70
N ALA A 389 14.59 9.17 -15.49
CA ALA A 389 14.99 7.82 -15.10
C ALA A 389 13.83 6.85 -15.07
N ILE A 390 12.68 7.26 -14.54
CA ILE A 390 11.43 6.48 -14.57
C ILE A 390 11.02 6.14 -16.00
N GLU A 391 11.07 7.12 -16.88
CA GLU A 391 10.73 6.94 -18.31
C GLU A 391 11.65 5.92 -18.98
N LEU A 392 12.97 6.01 -18.77
CA LEU A 392 13.93 5.04 -19.30
C LEU A 392 13.64 3.60 -18.85
N ILE A 393 13.36 3.43 -17.55
CA ILE A 393 13.02 2.12 -16.99
C ILE A 393 11.74 1.57 -17.62
N LYS A 394 10.70 2.40 -17.72
CA LYS A 394 9.40 2.00 -18.29
C LYS A 394 9.47 1.67 -19.78
N ARG A 395 10.27 2.41 -20.56
CA ARG A 395 10.46 2.14 -22.01
C ARG A 395 10.98 0.72 -22.26
N GLN A 396 11.79 0.19 -21.36
CA GLN A 396 12.31 -1.19 -21.46
C GLN A 396 11.42 -2.22 -20.74
N GLY A 397 10.20 -1.82 -20.31
CA GLY A 397 9.24 -2.70 -19.66
C GLY A 397 9.52 -2.96 -18.18
N GLY A 398 10.38 -2.17 -17.54
CA GLY A 398 10.63 -2.26 -16.11
C GLY A 398 9.49 -1.67 -15.27
N VAL A 399 9.36 -2.12 -14.04
CA VAL A 399 8.37 -1.68 -13.05
C VAL A 399 9.13 -0.93 -11.95
N ILE A 400 8.66 0.26 -11.59
CA ILE A 400 9.25 1.03 -10.49
C ILE A 400 8.75 0.43 -9.16
N ALA A 401 9.63 -0.23 -8.44
CA ALA A 401 9.34 -0.81 -7.12
C ALA A 401 9.32 0.26 -6.01
N GLY A 402 10.03 1.36 -6.21
CA GLY A 402 10.07 2.50 -5.31
C GLY A 402 11.20 3.47 -5.62
N ILE A 403 11.26 4.53 -4.84
CA ILE A 403 12.27 5.60 -4.93
C ILE A 403 12.88 5.78 -3.54
N ALA A 404 14.21 5.70 -3.43
CA ALA A 404 14.96 5.98 -2.20
C ALA A 404 15.90 7.16 -2.41
N THR A 405 15.88 8.13 -1.49
CA THR A 405 16.69 9.34 -1.60
C THR A 405 17.05 9.90 -0.23
N VAL A 406 18.13 10.67 -0.12
CA VAL A 406 18.42 11.42 1.11
C VAL A 406 17.41 12.54 1.27
N SER A 407 17.15 13.30 0.22
CA SER A 407 16.21 14.41 0.26
C SER A 407 15.33 14.46 -0.98
N ILE A 408 14.09 14.88 -0.77
CA ILE A 408 13.11 15.15 -1.84
C ILE A 408 12.38 16.46 -1.52
N GLU A 409 12.58 17.47 -2.35
CA GLU A 409 12.00 18.80 -2.14
C GLU A 409 10.52 18.88 -2.50
N GLY A 410 9.83 19.87 -1.94
CA GLY A 410 8.42 20.13 -2.20
C GLY A 410 8.21 20.88 -3.52
N SER A 411 7.71 20.20 -4.56
CA SER A 411 7.29 20.80 -5.83
C SER A 411 6.05 20.08 -6.37
N ALA A 412 5.39 20.67 -7.36
CA ALA A 412 4.25 19.99 -8.02
C ALA A 412 4.64 18.64 -8.62
N GLN A 413 5.81 18.54 -9.23
CA GLN A 413 6.31 17.32 -9.86
C GLN A 413 6.73 16.28 -8.82
N THR A 414 7.45 16.67 -7.77
CA THR A 414 7.84 15.74 -6.70
C THR A 414 6.64 15.26 -5.89
N ASN A 415 5.63 16.10 -5.70
CA ASN A 415 4.36 15.69 -5.12
C ASN A 415 3.63 14.66 -6.00
N ALA A 416 3.69 14.80 -7.33
CA ALA A 416 3.19 13.79 -8.24
C ALA A 416 3.97 12.47 -8.13
N LEU A 417 5.31 12.52 -7.98
CA LEU A 417 6.12 11.32 -7.73
C LEU A 417 5.73 10.62 -6.41
N ARG A 418 5.55 11.40 -5.33
CA ARG A 418 5.12 10.87 -4.03
C ARG A 418 3.74 10.22 -4.06
N LYS A 419 2.85 10.73 -4.92
CA LYS A 419 1.52 10.13 -5.13
C LYS A 419 1.57 8.86 -5.99
N ALA A 420 2.47 8.82 -6.97
CA ALA A 420 2.53 7.74 -7.96
C ALA A 420 3.42 6.56 -7.54
N TYR A 421 4.39 6.77 -6.62
CA TYR A 421 5.38 5.76 -6.26
C TYR A 421 5.61 5.71 -4.75
N PHE A 422 6.00 4.54 -4.27
CA PHE A 422 6.51 4.41 -2.91
C PHE A 422 7.87 5.11 -2.79
N CYS A 423 7.88 6.28 -2.16
CA CYS A 423 9.07 7.10 -1.96
C CYS A 423 9.52 7.02 -0.50
N VAL A 424 10.82 6.88 -0.29
CA VAL A 424 11.45 6.95 1.04
C VAL A 424 12.54 8.01 0.99
N SER A 425 12.50 8.93 1.93
CA SER A 425 13.57 9.93 2.11
C SER A 425 13.99 10.05 3.56
N SER A 426 15.25 10.37 3.80
CA SER A 426 15.73 10.64 5.15
C SER A 426 15.37 12.06 5.62
N VAL A 427 15.19 13.00 4.71
CA VAL A 427 14.73 14.37 4.99
C VAL A 427 13.72 14.84 3.95
N LEU A 428 12.80 15.69 4.40
CA LEU A 428 11.99 16.57 3.56
C LEU A 428 12.58 17.97 3.60
N SER A 429 12.77 18.55 2.45
CA SER A 429 13.25 19.94 2.30
C SER A 429 12.25 20.78 1.51
#